data_29d54d7e2670853e5b7bf3dd62beb0c4
#
_entry.id   29d54d7e2670853e5b7bf3dd62beb0c4
#
_cell.length_a   1.000
_cell.length_b   1.000
_cell.length_c   1.000
_cell.angle_alpha   90.00
_cell.angle_beta   90.00
_cell.angle_gamma   90.00
#
_symmetry.space_group_name_H-M   'P 1'
#
loop_
_entity.id
_entity.type
_entity.pdbx_description
1 polymer ?
#
loop_
_entity_poly.entity_id
_entity_poly.type
_entity_poly.pdbx_seq_one_letter_code
_entity_poly.pdbx_strand_id
1 'polypeptide(L)'
;MGKYQSTKLFDNYSVALRQWKASHSHCELLHGYALKFKVWFESREPLEDKQLDEMNWIMDYGGFKSTDATPTPGNGLKDWMNYMWDHTLLIEKDDPYLDFFQSAAMEGICNLRVMDKMGAESCAKLVYDKFNDVMTKTGGGRVKVVKVECWEADANSSIYTE
;
A
#
# COMPACT_ATOMS: atom_id res chain seq x y z
N MET A 1 10.90 -1.69 28.00
CA MET A 1 11.86 -1.84 26.89
C MET A 1 11.45 -0.98 25.72
N GLY A 2 12.40 -0.27 25.13
CA GLY A 2 12.16 0.57 23.96
C GLY A 2 11.93 -0.26 22.70
N LYS A 3 11.21 0.34 21.74
CA LYS A 3 11.05 -0.22 20.40
C LYS A 3 11.49 0.81 19.37
N TYR A 4 12.24 0.34 18.40
CA TYR A 4 12.59 1.13 17.23
C TYR A 4 11.51 0.98 16.16
N GLN A 5 11.16 2.08 15.52
CA GLN A 5 10.34 2.08 14.33
C GLN A 5 11.05 2.81 13.20
N SER A 6 10.96 2.26 12.01
CA SER A 6 11.35 2.94 10.78
C SER A 6 10.11 3.27 9.97
N THR A 7 10.16 4.33 9.19
CA THR A 7 9.04 4.70 8.34
C THR A 7 9.50 4.93 6.91
N LYS A 8 8.62 4.61 5.96
CA LYS A 8 8.82 4.91 4.54
C LYS A 8 7.58 5.56 3.98
N LEU A 9 7.78 6.66 3.26
CA LEU A 9 6.74 7.35 2.51
C LEU A 9 6.76 6.89 1.06
N PHE A 10 5.59 6.53 0.56
CA PHE A 10 5.33 6.25 -0.87
C PHE A 10 4.28 7.25 -1.33
N ASP A 11 4.61 8.11 -2.27
CA ASP A 11 3.76 9.22 -2.69
C ASP A 11 3.66 9.38 -4.20
N ASN A 12 2.86 10.36 -4.63
CA ASN A 12 2.61 10.70 -6.03
C ASN A 12 1.94 9.59 -6.84
N TYR A 13 1.07 8.82 -6.22
CA TYR A 13 0.27 7.81 -6.92
C TYR A 13 -1.01 8.42 -7.46
N SER A 14 -1.05 8.66 -8.77
CA SER A 14 -2.23 9.17 -9.46
C SER A 14 -3.24 8.06 -9.66
N VAL A 15 -4.41 8.18 -9.04
CA VAL A 15 -5.51 7.23 -9.19
C VAL A 15 -6.79 7.94 -9.57
N ALA A 16 -7.65 7.25 -10.30
CA ALA A 16 -9.05 7.57 -10.42
C ALA A 16 -9.87 6.49 -9.72
N LEU A 17 -10.97 6.87 -9.10
CA LEU A 17 -11.80 5.93 -8.35
C LEU A 17 -13.23 6.44 -8.22
N ARG A 18 -14.12 5.55 -7.78
CA ARG A 18 -15.43 5.93 -7.27
C ARG A 18 -15.85 4.99 -6.14
N GLN A 19 -16.69 5.51 -5.25
CA GLN A 19 -17.35 4.72 -4.22
C GLN A 19 -18.85 4.70 -4.55
N TRP A 20 -19.26 3.74 -5.35
CA TRP A 20 -20.58 3.71 -5.97
C TRP A 20 -21.74 3.65 -4.96
N LYS A 21 -21.50 3.12 -3.77
CA LYS A 21 -22.49 3.07 -2.68
C LYS A 21 -22.69 4.41 -1.97
N ALA A 22 -21.79 5.37 -2.17
CA ALA A 22 -21.86 6.68 -1.54
C ALA A 22 -22.77 7.64 -2.32
N SER A 23 -24.02 7.23 -2.58
CA SER A 23 -24.99 7.98 -3.39
C SER A 23 -25.41 9.34 -2.81
N HIS A 24 -25.13 9.57 -1.53
CA HIS A 24 -25.35 10.84 -0.84
C HIS A 24 -24.20 11.85 -1.02
N SER A 25 -23.14 11.47 -1.72
CA SER A 25 -21.88 12.22 -1.80
C SER A 25 -21.36 12.25 -3.23
N HIS A 26 -20.49 13.22 -3.53
CA HIS A 26 -19.73 13.27 -4.78
C HIS A 26 -18.79 12.08 -4.95
N CYS A 27 -18.53 11.29 -3.91
CA CYS A 27 -17.69 10.11 -3.96
C CYS A 27 -18.24 8.99 -4.85
N GLU A 28 -19.53 9.02 -5.20
CA GLU A 28 -20.11 8.10 -6.18
C GLU A 28 -19.62 8.36 -7.61
N LEU A 29 -19.19 9.59 -7.89
CA LEU A 29 -18.68 9.98 -9.20
C LEU A 29 -17.21 9.61 -9.35
N LEU A 30 -16.79 9.36 -10.58
CA LEU A 30 -15.35 9.20 -10.86
C LEU A 30 -14.61 10.48 -10.49
N HIS A 31 -13.57 10.34 -9.71
CA HIS A 31 -12.70 11.44 -9.29
C HIS A 31 -11.29 10.92 -9.05
N GLY A 32 -10.35 11.84 -8.97
CA GLY A 32 -8.93 11.52 -8.83
C GLY A 32 -8.35 11.96 -7.51
N TYR A 33 -7.37 11.21 -7.05
CA TYR A 33 -6.50 11.56 -5.93
C TYR A 33 -5.03 11.32 -6.29
N ALA A 34 -4.15 12.05 -5.61
CA ALA A 34 -2.74 11.70 -5.52
C ALA A 34 -2.52 10.93 -4.22
N LEU A 35 -2.70 9.61 -4.24
CA LEU A 35 -2.57 8.79 -3.05
C LEU A 35 -1.15 8.84 -2.50
N LYS A 36 -1.07 8.86 -1.17
CA LYS A 36 0.18 8.81 -0.44
C LYS A 36 0.04 7.81 0.70
N PHE A 37 1.08 6.99 0.90
CA PHE A 37 1.10 5.99 1.95
C PHE A 37 2.35 6.18 2.80
N LYS A 38 2.18 6.18 4.12
CA LYS A 38 3.27 6.03 5.06
C LYS A 38 3.16 4.69 5.76
N VAL A 39 4.26 3.98 5.82
CA VAL A 39 4.33 2.63 6.37
C VAL A 39 5.33 2.64 7.53
N TRP A 40 4.94 2.03 8.65
CA TRP A 40 5.77 1.89 9.84
C TRP A 40 6.21 0.43 9.97
N PHE A 41 7.49 0.26 10.20
CA PHE A 41 8.17 -1.03 10.30
C PHE A 41 8.76 -1.20 11.70
N GLU A 42 8.67 -2.42 12.22
CA GLU A 42 9.34 -2.85 13.45
C GLU A 42 10.09 -4.15 13.22
N SER A 43 11.09 -4.39 14.04
CA SER A 43 11.67 -5.71 14.16
C SER A 43 10.70 -6.65 14.90
N ARG A 44 10.67 -7.92 14.51
CA ARG A 44 9.96 -8.97 15.25
C ARG A 44 10.73 -9.41 16.50
N GLU A 45 12.01 -9.00 16.62
CA GLU A 45 12.83 -9.30 17.80
C GLU A 45 12.30 -8.58 19.04
N PRO A 46 12.04 -9.31 20.13
CA PRO A 46 11.48 -8.70 21.34
C PRO A 46 12.53 -7.95 22.16
N LEU A 47 13.82 -8.33 22.06
CA LEU A 47 14.90 -7.72 22.83
C LEU A 47 15.42 -6.47 22.13
N GLU A 48 15.50 -5.37 22.87
CA GLU A 48 15.87 -4.06 22.33
C GLU A 48 17.23 -4.07 21.61
N ASP A 49 18.21 -4.75 22.18
CA ASP A 49 19.56 -4.87 21.62
C ASP A 49 19.67 -5.74 20.36
N LYS A 50 18.57 -6.44 20.00
CA LYS A 50 18.49 -7.29 18.80
C LYS A 50 17.57 -6.76 17.72
N GLN A 51 16.94 -5.62 17.94
CA GLN A 51 15.99 -5.05 16.99
C GLN A 51 16.67 -4.49 15.74
N LEU A 52 17.93 -4.10 15.86
CA LEU A 52 18.71 -3.53 14.76
C LEU A 52 19.68 -4.56 14.21
N ASP A 53 19.96 -4.44 12.92
CA ASP A 53 20.96 -5.29 12.25
C ASP A 53 22.41 -4.79 12.52
N GLU A 54 23.38 -5.41 11.88
CA GLU A 54 24.80 -5.07 11.99
C GLU A 54 25.13 -3.65 11.51
N MET A 55 24.25 -3.08 10.66
CA MET A 55 24.37 -1.69 10.20
C MET A 55 23.66 -0.70 11.14
N ASN A 56 23.09 -1.19 12.23
CA ASN A 56 22.28 -0.42 13.17
C ASN A 56 20.96 0.07 12.56
N TRP A 57 20.34 -0.74 11.67
CA TRP A 57 19.08 -0.45 11.00
C TRP A 57 18.01 -1.49 11.31
N ILE A 58 16.73 -1.07 11.31
CA ILE A 58 15.62 -2.03 11.24
C ILE A 58 15.64 -2.72 9.87
N MET A 59 15.81 -1.94 8.81
CA MET A 59 15.87 -2.43 7.44
C MET A 59 16.54 -1.42 6.50
N ASP A 60 17.05 -1.91 5.38
CA ASP A 60 17.54 -1.07 4.30
C ASP A 60 16.37 -0.61 3.41
N TYR A 61 16.14 0.70 3.36
CA TYR A 61 15.09 1.27 2.48
C TYR A 61 15.37 1.05 0.98
N GLY A 62 16.62 0.84 0.59
CA GLY A 62 16.99 0.47 -0.77
C GLY A 62 16.43 -0.87 -1.22
N GLY A 63 16.17 -1.76 -0.27
CA GLY A 63 15.62 -3.10 -0.52
C GLY A 63 14.28 -3.13 -1.23
N PHE A 64 13.46 -2.08 -1.08
CA PHE A 64 12.15 -1.99 -1.76
C PHE A 64 12.23 -2.00 -3.28
N LYS A 65 13.33 -1.53 -3.85
CA LYS A 65 13.57 -1.45 -5.31
C LYS A 65 14.17 -2.73 -5.88
N SER A 66 14.73 -3.60 -5.05
CA SER A 66 15.36 -4.82 -5.51
C SER A 66 14.31 -5.83 -5.96
N THR A 67 14.53 -6.43 -7.13
CA THR A 67 13.72 -7.54 -7.65
C THR A 67 14.46 -8.88 -7.53
N ASP A 68 15.70 -8.86 -7.05
CA ASP A 68 16.50 -10.07 -6.86
C ASP A 68 15.93 -10.91 -5.72
N ALA A 69 16.11 -12.22 -5.82
CA ALA A 69 15.72 -13.18 -4.78
C ALA A 69 16.61 -13.07 -3.52
N THR A 70 17.27 -11.94 -3.33
CA THR A 70 18.06 -11.66 -2.12
C THR A 70 17.16 -11.48 -0.92
N PRO A 71 17.59 -11.90 0.26
CA PRO A 71 16.79 -11.88 1.48
C PRO A 71 16.59 -10.47 2.09
N THR A 72 16.59 -9.43 1.27
CA THR A 72 16.38 -8.04 1.74
C THR A 72 14.90 -7.82 2.09
N PRO A 73 14.58 -7.35 3.30
CA PRO A 73 13.20 -7.05 3.67
C PRO A 73 12.52 -6.11 2.69
N GLY A 74 11.30 -6.45 2.27
CA GLY A 74 10.50 -5.60 1.39
C GLY A 74 10.83 -5.66 -0.09
N ASN A 75 11.67 -6.59 -0.50
CA ASN A 75 12.05 -6.76 -1.90
C ASN A 75 10.85 -6.79 -2.86
N GLY A 76 10.89 -5.96 -3.92
CA GLY A 76 9.85 -5.87 -4.94
C GLY A 76 8.61 -5.05 -4.56
N LEU A 77 8.51 -4.54 -3.33
CA LEU A 77 7.32 -3.78 -2.89
C LEU A 77 7.18 -2.44 -3.60
N LYS A 78 8.27 -1.79 -4.00
CA LYS A 78 8.19 -0.55 -4.76
C LYS A 78 7.52 -0.77 -6.13
N ASP A 79 7.87 -1.85 -6.82
CA ASP A 79 7.24 -2.20 -8.10
C ASP A 79 5.76 -2.55 -7.92
N TRP A 80 5.42 -3.28 -6.85
CA TRP A 80 4.02 -3.57 -6.54
C TRP A 80 3.22 -2.29 -6.24
N MET A 81 3.78 -1.34 -5.49
CA MET A 81 3.13 -0.06 -5.21
C MET A 81 2.87 0.72 -6.51
N ASN A 82 3.86 0.78 -7.41
CA ASN A 82 3.70 1.42 -8.70
C ASN A 82 2.62 0.72 -9.56
N TYR A 83 2.67 -0.63 -9.62
CA TYR A 83 1.66 -1.41 -10.35
C TYR A 83 0.26 -1.16 -9.82
N MET A 84 0.09 -1.14 -8.50
CA MET A 84 -1.23 -1.06 -7.88
C MET A 84 -1.83 0.34 -7.95
N TRP A 85 -1.01 1.37 -7.77
CA TRP A 85 -1.49 2.71 -7.49
C TRP A 85 -1.12 3.77 -8.55
N ASP A 86 -0.12 3.54 -9.39
CA ASP A 86 0.35 4.59 -10.30
C ASP A 86 -0.42 4.57 -11.63
N HIS A 87 -1.15 5.66 -11.92
CA HIS A 87 -1.98 5.81 -13.12
C HIS A 87 -3.00 4.68 -13.27
N THR A 88 -3.71 4.37 -12.20
CA THR A 88 -4.69 3.27 -12.14
C THR A 88 -6.10 3.77 -11.90
N LEU A 89 -7.06 2.97 -12.34
CA LEU A 89 -8.49 3.12 -12.03
C LEU A 89 -8.90 2.06 -11.03
N LEU A 90 -9.39 2.49 -9.87
CA LEU A 90 -9.78 1.62 -8.77
C LEU A 90 -11.30 1.50 -8.72
N ILE A 91 -11.84 0.31 -8.96
CA ILE A 91 -13.29 0.04 -8.98
C ILE A 91 -13.59 -1.15 -8.08
N GLU A 92 -14.65 -1.03 -7.28
CA GLU A 92 -15.13 -2.15 -6.46
C GLU A 92 -15.65 -3.30 -7.32
N LYS A 93 -15.43 -4.54 -6.87
CA LYS A 93 -15.85 -5.75 -7.58
C LYS A 93 -17.37 -5.86 -7.78
N ASP A 94 -18.16 -5.21 -6.93
CA ASP A 94 -19.63 -5.19 -6.99
C ASP A 94 -20.20 -3.90 -7.56
N ASP A 95 -19.36 -3.05 -8.18
CA ASP A 95 -19.81 -1.85 -8.86
C ASP A 95 -20.72 -2.25 -10.05
N PRO A 96 -21.94 -1.70 -10.15
CA PRO A 96 -22.84 -2.00 -11.26
C PRO A 96 -22.27 -1.72 -12.66
N TYR A 97 -21.27 -0.85 -12.75
CA TYR A 97 -20.60 -0.49 -14.01
C TYR A 97 -19.25 -1.19 -14.21
N LEU A 98 -18.97 -2.25 -13.44
CA LEU A 98 -17.69 -2.95 -13.55
C LEU A 98 -17.41 -3.42 -14.98
N ASP A 99 -18.42 -3.99 -15.67
CA ASP A 99 -18.27 -4.45 -17.06
C ASP A 99 -17.89 -3.31 -18.02
N PHE A 100 -18.44 -2.12 -17.82
CA PHE A 100 -18.07 -0.92 -18.57
C PHE A 100 -16.59 -0.57 -18.37
N PHE A 101 -16.12 -0.57 -17.14
CA PHE A 101 -14.72 -0.26 -16.83
C PHE A 101 -13.77 -1.36 -17.33
N GLN A 102 -14.18 -2.62 -17.28
CA GLN A 102 -13.41 -3.73 -17.86
C GLN A 102 -13.27 -3.58 -19.37
N SER A 103 -14.34 -3.19 -20.07
CA SER A 103 -14.29 -2.90 -21.51
C SER A 103 -13.34 -1.75 -21.82
N ALA A 104 -13.36 -0.67 -21.03
CA ALA A 104 -12.44 0.46 -21.17
C ALA A 104 -10.98 0.03 -20.98
N ALA A 105 -10.73 -0.85 -20.02
CA ALA A 105 -9.38 -1.40 -19.80
C ALA A 105 -8.91 -2.27 -20.97
N MET A 106 -9.79 -3.07 -21.56
CA MET A 106 -9.49 -3.88 -22.73
C MET A 106 -9.14 -3.02 -23.95
N GLU A 107 -9.76 -1.86 -24.08
CA GLU A 107 -9.44 -0.87 -25.13
C GLU A 107 -8.14 -0.08 -24.82
N GLY A 108 -7.51 -0.32 -23.70
CA GLY A 108 -6.27 0.37 -23.30
C GLY A 108 -6.46 1.80 -22.81
N ILE A 109 -7.70 2.18 -22.43
CA ILE A 109 -8.01 3.55 -21.97
C ILE A 109 -7.60 3.75 -20.51
N CYS A 110 -7.59 2.69 -19.71
CA CYS A 110 -7.24 2.74 -18.30
C CYS A 110 -6.53 1.48 -17.83
N ASN A 111 -5.82 1.60 -16.72
CA ASN A 111 -5.23 0.47 -15.99
C ASN A 111 -6.16 0.13 -14.82
N LEU A 112 -7.09 -0.78 -15.03
CA LEU A 112 -8.09 -1.15 -14.04
C LEU A 112 -7.48 -2.04 -12.93
N ARG A 113 -7.80 -1.70 -11.67
CA ARG A 113 -7.61 -2.56 -10.50
C ARG A 113 -8.96 -2.77 -9.84
N VAL A 114 -9.40 -4.02 -9.77
CA VAL A 114 -10.66 -4.37 -9.12
C VAL A 114 -10.40 -4.56 -7.63
N MET A 115 -11.10 -3.79 -6.83
CA MET A 115 -10.94 -3.75 -5.38
C MET A 115 -12.09 -4.49 -4.70
N ASP A 116 -11.83 -5.14 -3.57
CA ASP A 116 -12.89 -5.69 -2.73
C ASP A 116 -13.79 -4.59 -2.20
N LYS A 117 -13.19 -3.52 -1.70
CA LYS A 117 -13.86 -2.31 -1.22
C LYS A 117 -13.00 -1.09 -1.51
N MET A 118 -13.64 0.06 -1.67
CA MET A 118 -12.97 1.35 -1.84
C MET A 118 -13.04 2.20 -0.58
N GLY A 119 -12.08 3.09 -0.45
CA GLY A 119 -11.87 3.99 0.66
C GLY A 119 -10.41 3.99 1.10
N ALA A 120 -9.96 5.07 1.71
CA ALA A 120 -8.60 5.18 2.23
C ALA A 120 -8.30 4.09 3.26
N GLU A 121 -9.30 3.68 4.05
CA GLU A 121 -9.22 2.58 5.03
C GLU A 121 -8.87 1.26 4.35
N SER A 122 -9.58 0.93 3.29
CA SER A 122 -9.36 -0.31 2.53
C SER A 122 -8.02 -0.29 1.79
N CYS A 123 -7.61 0.85 1.28
CA CYS A 123 -6.30 1.03 0.67
C CYS A 123 -5.17 0.84 1.70
N ALA A 124 -5.30 1.44 2.88
CA ALA A 124 -4.32 1.27 3.96
C ALA A 124 -4.20 -0.19 4.39
N LYS A 125 -5.33 -0.88 4.56
CA LYS A 125 -5.33 -2.30 4.92
C LYS A 125 -4.72 -3.17 3.82
N LEU A 126 -5.02 -2.91 2.56
CA LEU A 126 -4.45 -3.67 1.45
C LEU A 126 -2.92 -3.57 1.41
N VAL A 127 -2.39 -2.37 1.61
CA VAL A 127 -0.92 -2.16 1.69
C VAL A 127 -0.35 -2.88 2.92
N TYR A 128 -1.01 -2.78 4.06
CA TYR A 128 -0.60 -3.48 5.28
C TYR A 128 -0.49 -5.00 5.07
N ASP A 129 -1.54 -5.61 4.51
CA ASP A 129 -1.59 -7.05 4.29
C ASP A 129 -0.53 -7.49 3.28
N LYS A 130 -0.42 -6.79 2.16
CA LYS A 130 0.57 -7.09 1.11
C LYS A 130 2.00 -6.96 1.61
N PHE A 131 2.29 -5.88 2.33
CA PHE A 131 3.64 -5.66 2.87
C PHE A 131 4.00 -6.76 3.87
N ASN A 132 3.10 -7.10 4.78
CA ASN A 132 3.38 -8.18 5.75
C ASN A 132 3.53 -9.56 5.09
N ASP A 133 2.77 -9.85 4.02
CA ASP A 133 2.97 -11.08 3.25
C ASP A 133 4.40 -11.15 2.67
N VAL A 134 4.89 -10.06 2.10
CA VAL A 134 6.26 -9.99 1.56
C VAL A 134 7.31 -10.00 2.68
N MET A 135 7.07 -9.25 3.77
CA MET A 135 8.02 -9.18 4.90
C MET A 135 8.24 -10.52 5.58
N THR A 136 7.24 -11.41 5.61
CA THR A 136 7.42 -12.77 6.15
C THR A 136 8.30 -13.66 5.26
N LYS A 137 8.41 -13.35 3.98
CA LYS A 137 9.11 -14.13 2.96
C LYS A 137 10.49 -13.58 2.62
N THR A 138 10.79 -12.36 3.06
CA THR A 138 12.03 -11.66 2.74
C THR A 138 12.79 -11.28 4.00
N GLY A 139 14.13 -11.14 3.89
CA GLY A 139 14.98 -10.75 5.01
C GLY A 139 14.89 -11.68 6.23
N GLY A 140 14.64 -12.98 6.00
CA GLY A 140 14.46 -13.95 7.08
C GLY A 140 13.19 -13.71 7.93
N GLY A 141 12.27 -12.90 7.46
CA GLY A 141 11.05 -12.55 8.20
C GLY A 141 11.30 -11.65 9.43
N ARG A 142 12.46 -11.01 9.50
CA ARG A 142 12.88 -10.24 10.68
C ARG A 142 12.06 -9.00 10.94
N VAL A 143 11.47 -8.41 9.90
CA VAL A 143 10.73 -7.14 9.95
C VAL A 143 9.23 -7.37 9.74
N LYS A 144 8.42 -6.58 10.41
CA LYS A 144 6.97 -6.52 10.19
C LYS A 144 6.50 -5.08 9.98
N VAL A 145 5.38 -4.93 9.29
CA VAL A 145 4.63 -3.68 9.24
C VAL A 145 3.65 -3.66 10.42
N VAL A 146 3.59 -2.54 11.11
CA VAL A 146 2.71 -2.36 12.27
C VAL A 146 1.63 -1.31 12.04
N LYS A 147 1.83 -0.45 11.04
CA LYS A 147 0.90 0.64 10.76
C LYS A 147 1.06 1.10 9.31
N VAL A 148 -0.06 1.40 8.68
CA VAL A 148 -0.11 2.07 7.37
C VAL A 148 -1.10 3.22 7.45
N GLU A 149 -0.69 4.39 6.97
CA GLU A 149 -1.55 5.55 6.77
C GLU A 149 -1.68 5.84 5.29
N CYS A 150 -2.91 6.02 4.82
CA CYS A 150 -3.24 6.37 3.44
C CYS A 150 -3.89 7.75 3.41
N TRP A 151 -3.31 8.69 2.65
CA TRP A 151 -3.89 9.99 2.38
C TRP A 151 -4.57 10.01 1.02
N GLU A 152 -5.83 10.44 1.00
CA GLU A 152 -6.54 10.80 -0.23
C GLU A 152 -6.11 12.18 -0.71
N ALA A 153 -5.99 13.10 0.25
CA ALA A 153 -5.52 14.47 0.09
C ALA A 153 -4.82 14.91 1.37
N ASP A 154 -4.16 16.05 1.36
CA ASP A 154 -3.39 16.53 2.52
C ASP A 154 -4.21 16.68 3.80
N ALA A 155 -5.52 16.94 3.67
CA ALA A 155 -6.42 17.14 4.80
C ALA A 155 -7.00 15.85 5.39
N ASN A 156 -6.99 14.74 4.65
CA ASN A 156 -7.72 13.53 5.02
C ASN A 156 -6.87 12.28 4.85
N SER A 157 -6.75 11.53 5.92
CA SER A 157 -6.08 10.23 5.89
C SER A 157 -6.82 9.20 6.72
N SER A 158 -6.55 7.95 6.45
CA SER A 158 -7.02 6.81 7.24
C SER A 158 -5.85 5.93 7.62
N ILE A 159 -5.93 5.33 8.80
CA ILE A 159 -4.86 4.51 9.37
C ILE A 159 -5.39 3.11 9.59
N TYR A 160 -4.60 2.11 9.18
CA TYR A 160 -4.73 0.73 9.61
C TYR A 160 -3.53 0.35 10.48
N THR A 161 -3.79 -0.22 11.63
CA THR A 161 -2.76 -0.64 12.60
C THR A 161 -3.12 -1.99 13.21
N GLU A 162 -2.09 -2.71 13.66
CA GLU A 162 -2.21 -3.97 14.40
C GLU A 162 -2.89 -3.75 15.75
#